data_272909bbda498205e2113de2a860a568
#
_entry.id   272909bbda498205e2113de2a860a568
#
_cell.length_a   1.000
_cell.length_b   1.000
_cell.length_c   1.000
_cell.angle_alpha   90.00
_cell.angle_beta   90.00
_cell.angle_gamma   90.00
#
_symmetry.space_group_name_H-M   'P 1'
#
loop_
_entity.id
_entity.type
_entity.pdbx_description
1 polymer ?
#
loop_
_entity_poly.entity_id
_entity_poly.type
_entity_poly.pdbx_seq_one_letter_code
_entity_poly.pdbx_strand_id
1 'polypeptide(L)'
;MRLLVALDRLDGAAVARGLIAAGLPSPDVYDAADGLDATFDARLRAVFAVVAGEPRLDRDTIDGRVTGEIAVRARQAGVPCHAIVGTDRLDPFGKRILDLQHVLQARGAAQLEAAGTRLARALMTDVMPD
;
A
#
# COMPACT_ATOMS: atom_id res chain seq x y z
N MET A 1 1.35 -7.27 -13.97
CA MET A 1 1.04 -7.01 -12.53
C MET A 1 1.14 -5.51 -12.26
N ARG A 2 0.05 -4.80 -12.37
CA ARG A 2 0.03 -3.36 -12.06
C ARG A 2 -0.50 -3.14 -10.65
N LEU A 3 0.11 -2.21 -9.91
CA LEU A 3 -0.30 -1.86 -8.56
C LEU A 3 -0.96 -0.47 -8.52
N LEU A 4 -1.78 -0.25 -7.50
CA LEU A 4 -2.27 1.07 -7.12
C LEU A 4 -1.51 1.49 -5.85
N VAL A 5 -0.82 2.63 -5.91
CA VAL A 5 -0.10 3.20 -4.76
C VAL A 5 -0.95 4.35 -4.23
N ALA A 6 -1.55 4.19 -3.05
CA ALA A 6 -2.47 5.16 -2.46
C ALA A 6 -2.02 5.49 -1.04
N LEU A 7 -1.15 6.48 -0.91
CA LEU A 7 -0.54 6.86 0.37
C LEU A 7 -1.14 8.17 0.89
N ASP A 8 -1.31 8.23 2.20
CA ASP A 8 -1.73 9.44 2.93
C ASP A 8 -0.48 10.10 3.52
N ARG A 9 -0.14 11.28 3.02
CA ARG A 9 0.97 12.12 3.51
C ARG A 9 2.35 11.45 3.46
N LEU A 10 2.55 10.54 2.52
CA LEU A 10 3.83 9.95 2.17
C LEU A 10 4.04 10.09 0.67
N ASP A 11 5.29 10.11 0.23
CA ASP A 11 5.65 10.29 -1.17
C ASP A 11 5.39 9.01 -1.97
N GLY A 12 4.22 8.92 -2.61
CA GLY A 12 3.85 7.78 -3.45
C GLY A 12 4.73 7.66 -4.70
N ALA A 13 5.23 8.77 -5.22
CA ALA A 13 6.13 8.74 -6.39
C ALA A 13 7.46 8.05 -6.05
N ALA A 14 7.95 8.21 -4.82
CA ALA A 14 9.17 7.52 -4.38
C ALA A 14 8.95 6.00 -4.35
N VAL A 15 7.82 5.55 -3.82
CA VAL A 15 7.46 4.12 -3.85
C VAL A 15 7.37 3.63 -5.28
N ALA A 16 6.72 4.40 -6.17
CA ALA A 16 6.59 4.05 -7.58
C ALA A 16 7.96 3.85 -8.24
N ARG A 17 8.92 4.72 -7.97
CA ARG A 17 10.28 4.57 -8.51
C ARG A 17 10.92 3.25 -8.08
N GLY A 18 10.73 2.84 -6.83
CA GLY A 18 11.26 1.58 -6.33
C GLY A 18 10.59 0.37 -6.99
N LEU A 19 9.29 0.42 -7.19
CA LEU A 19 8.55 -0.65 -7.88
C LEU A 19 9.05 -0.80 -9.32
N ILE A 20 9.19 0.31 -10.03
CA ILE A 20 9.67 0.33 -11.43
C ILE A 20 11.10 -0.17 -11.51
N ALA A 21 11.98 0.27 -10.60
CA ALA A 21 13.37 -0.14 -10.57
C ALA A 21 13.52 -1.66 -10.38
N ALA A 22 12.58 -2.28 -9.68
CA ALA A 22 12.57 -3.74 -9.48
C ALA A 22 11.93 -4.51 -10.64
N GLY A 23 11.40 -3.82 -11.66
CA GLY A 23 10.89 -4.43 -12.88
C GLY A 23 9.37 -4.48 -13.01
N LEU A 24 8.62 -3.90 -12.08
CA LEU A 24 7.17 -3.84 -12.22
C LEU A 24 6.74 -2.72 -13.18
N PRO A 25 5.57 -2.86 -13.82
CA PRO A 25 5.01 -1.77 -14.61
C PRO A 25 4.79 -0.52 -13.75
N SER A 26 4.76 0.65 -14.38
CA SER A 26 4.45 1.90 -13.70
C SER A 26 3.10 1.77 -12.98
N PRO A 27 3.06 1.99 -11.64
CA PRO A 27 1.81 1.87 -10.92
C PRO A 27 0.90 3.07 -11.17
N ASP A 28 -0.38 2.90 -10.83
CA ASP A 28 -1.30 4.00 -10.68
C ASP A 28 -1.01 4.66 -9.32
N VAL A 29 -0.68 5.95 -9.31
CA VAL A 29 -0.36 6.67 -8.07
C VAL A 29 -1.53 7.59 -7.70
N TYR A 30 -2.05 7.40 -6.50
CA TYR A 30 -3.19 8.12 -5.96
C TYR A 30 -2.78 8.82 -4.67
N ASP A 31 -3.04 10.12 -4.56
CA ASP A 31 -2.78 10.86 -3.33
C ASP A 31 -4.01 10.75 -2.42
N ALA A 32 -3.86 10.05 -1.30
CA ALA A 32 -4.95 9.80 -0.37
C ALA A 32 -5.01 10.79 0.80
N ALA A 33 -4.18 11.86 0.78
CA ALA A 33 -4.11 12.81 1.90
C ALA A 33 -5.45 13.50 2.19
N ASP A 34 -6.25 13.74 1.16
CA ASP A 34 -7.56 14.38 1.29
C ASP A 34 -8.73 13.39 1.26
N GLY A 35 -8.46 12.11 1.49
CA GLY A 35 -9.47 11.06 1.44
C GLY A 35 -9.63 10.45 0.06
N LEU A 36 -10.69 9.67 -0.13
CA LEU A 36 -10.93 8.94 -1.37
C LEU A 36 -12.06 9.62 -2.16
N ASP A 37 -11.84 9.80 -3.46
CA ASP A 37 -12.82 10.39 -4.35
C ASP A 37 -13.65 9.31 -5.09
N ALA A 38 -14.54 9.75 -5.97
CA ALA A 38 -15.43 8.85 -6.70
C ALA A 38 -14.71 7.94 -7.70
N THR A 39 -13.44 8.20 -8.04
CA THR A 39 -12.67 7.38 -8.98
C THR A 39 -11.96 6.21 -8.30
N PHE A 40 -11.83 6.24 -6.97
CA PHE A 40 -10.98 5.30 -6.26
C PHE A 40 -11.39 3.84 -6.47
N ASP A 41 -12.67 3.52 -6.33
CA ASP A 41 -13.13 2.13 -6.41
C ASP A 41 -12.89 1.53 -7.80
N ALA A 42 -13.07 2.30 -8.86
CA ALA A 42 -12.78 1.84 -10.22
C ALA A 42 -11.28 1.61 -10.42
N ARG A 43 -10.44 2.50 -9.87
CA ARG A 43 -8.98 2.35 -9.94
C ARG A 43 -8.51 1.14 -9.14
N LEU A 44 -9.11 0.89 -7.98
CA LEU A 44 -8.82 -0.27 -7.15
C LEU A 44 -9.15 -1.58 -7.88
N ARG A 45 -10.29 -1.65 -8.56
CA ARG A 45 -10.68 -2.86 -9.28
C ARG A 45 -9.85 -3.13 -10.53
N ALA A 46 -9.06 -2.16 -10.99
CA ALA A 46 -8.25 -2.28 -12.19
C ALA A 46 -6.83 -2.80 -11.93
N VAL A 47 -6.46 -3.07 -10.67
CA VAL A 47 -5.08 -3.42 -10.31
C VAL A 47 -5.00 -4.79 -9.65
N PHE A 48 -3.77 -5.34 -9.66
CA PHE A 48 -3.47 -6.62 -9.03
C PHE A 48 -3.47 -6.51 -7.50
N ALA A 49 -2.96 -5.42 -6.97
CA ALA A 49 -2.90 -5.16 -5.53
C ALA A 49 -2.84 -3.66 -5.26
N VAL A 50 -3.19 -3.26 -4.04
CA VAL A 50 -3.07 -1.88 -3.59
C VAL A 50 -2.03 -1.77 -2.49
N VAL A 51 -1.26 -0.68 -2.53
CA VAL A 51 -0.31 -0.31 -1.47
C VAL A 51 -0.86 0.93 -0.80
N ALA A 52 -1.35 0.76 0.43
CA ALA A 52 -1.79 1.87 1.26
C ALA A 52 -0.66 2.30 2.20
N GLY A 53 -0.82 3.41 2.86
CA GLY A 53 0.16 3.82 3.85
C GLY A 53 -0.08 5.21 4.40
N GLU A 54 0.58 5.46 5.51
CA GLU A 54 0.49 6.70 6.26
C GLU A 54 1.70 6.83 7.18
N PRO A 55 1.96 8.02 7.77
CA PRO A 55 3.11 8.19 8.65
C PRO A 55 3.10 7.27 9.87
N ARG A 56 1.93 6.93 10.41
CA ARG A 56 1.83 6.08 11.59
C ARG A 56 0.66 5.10 11.46
N LEU A 57 0.96 3.83 11.44
CA LEU A 57 -0.03 2.75 11.46
C LEU A 57 -0.28 2.36 12.92
N ASP A 58 -1.52 2.50 13.40
CA ASP A 58 -1.91 2.15 14.76
C ASP A 58 -3.41 1.83 14.84
N ARG A 59 -3.95 1.75 16.05
CA ARG A 59 -5.37 1.43 16.23
C ARG A 59 -6.32 2.49 15.65
N ASP A 60 -5.90 3.76 15.60
CA ASP A 60 -6.71 4.80 14.99
C ASP A 60 -6.88 4.57 13.48
N THR A 61 -5.96 3.85 12.86
CA THR A 61 -6.08 3.44 11.45
C THR A 61 -7.32 2.56 11.26
N ILE A 62 -7.56 1.62 12.18
CA ILE A 62 -8.74 0.75 12.15
C ILE A 62 -10.01 1.58 12.36
N ASP A 63 -9.93 2.58 13.22
CA ASP A 63 -11.10 3.36 13.67
C ASP A 63 -11.55 4.44 12.68
N GLY A 64 -10.90 4.60 11.53
CA GLY A 64 -11.45 5.48 10.50
C GLY A 64 -10.47 6.33 9.70
N ARG A 65 -9.17 6.09 9.80
CA ARG A 65 -8.24 6.76 8.90
C ARG A 65 -8.36 6.21 7.48
N VAL A 66 -7.90 6.98 6.50
CA VAL A 66 -8.04 6.61 5.08
C VAL A 66 -7.33 5.29 4.75
N THR A 67 -6.20 5.00 5.38
CA THR A 67 -5.50 3.72 5.19
C THR A 67 -6.38 2.54 5.58
N GLY A 68 -7.10 2.64 6.70
CA GLY A 68 -8.05 1.61 7.12
C GLY A 68 -9.22 1.49 6.15
N GLU A 69 -9.73 2.61 5.64
CA GLU A 69 -10.80 2.61 4.64
C GLU A 69 -10.35 1.92 3.34
N ILE A 70 -9.13 2.21 2.89
CA ILE A 70 -8.56 1.53 1.71
C ILE A 70 -8.50 0.02 1.93
N ALA A 71 -8.01 -0.41 3.10
CA ALA A 71 -7.90 -1.83 3.42
C ALA A 71 -9.27 -2.53 3.39
N VAL A 72 -10.31 -1.89 3.94
CA VAL A 72 -11.67 -2.44 3.92
C VAL A 72 -12.19 -2.55 2.50
N ARG A 73 -12.04 -1.49 1.68
CA ARG A 73 -12.49 -1.51 0.29
C ARG A 73 -11.74 -2.56 -0.54
N ALA A 74 -10.43 -2.72 -0.30
CA ALA A 74 -9.63 -3.74 -0.97
C ALA A 74 -10.15 -5.14 -0.67
N ARG A 75 -10.44 -5.42 0.62
CA ARG A 75 -11.03 -6.71 1.00
C ARG A 75 -12.36 -6.94 0.29
N GLN A 76 -13.23 -5.94 0.28
CA GLN A 76 -14.55 -6.05 -0.38
C GLN A 76 -14.41 -6.28 -1.89
N ALA A 77 -13.38 -5.73 -2.51
CA ALA A 77 -13.11 -5.89 -3.94
C ALA A 77 -12.31 -7.14 -4.28
N GLY A 78 -11.84 -7.89 -3.28
CA GLY A 78 -10.98 -9.05 -3.51
C GLY A 78 -9.56 -8.68 -3.99
N VAL A 79 -9.09 -7.48 -3.65
CA VAL A 79 -7.77 -6.98 -4.04
C VAL A 79 -6.84 -7.05 -2.84
N PRO A 80 -5.68 -7.72 -2.94
CA PRO A 80 -4.73 -7.75 -1.83
C PRO A 80 -4.26 -6.34 -1.44
N CYS A 81 -4.13 -6.11 -0.13
CA CYS A 81 -3.67 -4.83 0.40
C CYS A 81 -2.34 -5.01 1.13
N HIS A 82 -1.37 -4.20 0.75
CA HIS A 82 -0.09 -4.07 1.43
C HIS A 82 0.04 -2.66 1.99
N ALA A 83 0.92 -2.45 2.93
CA ALA A 83 1.13 -1.13 3.52
C ALA A 83 2.61 -0.77 3.57
N ILE A 84 2.89 0.50 3.27
CA ILE A 84 4.18 1.13 3.54
C ILE A 84 3.90 2.30 4.46
N VAL A 85 4.50 2.29 5.65
CA VAL A 85 4.17 3.25 6.72
C VAL A 85 5.45 3.81 7.33
N GLY A 86 5.35 5.01 7.91
CA GLY A 86 6.50 5.62 8.59
C GLY A 86 6.86 4.88 9.86
N THR A 87 5.86 4.59 10.68
CA THR A 87 6.02 3.84 11.93
C THR A 87 4.89 2.82 12.05
N ASP A 88 5.23 1.59 12.37
CA ASP A 88 4.27 0.51 12.58
C ASP A 88 4.06 0.27 14.08
N ARG A 89 2.89 0.66 14.58
CA ARG A 89 2.47 0.46 15.97
C ARG A 89 1.23 -0.43 16.06
N LEU A 90 0.91 -1.13 15.00
CA LEU A 90 -0.26 -2.01 14.97
C LEU A 90 0.20 -3.44 15.28
N ASP A 91 -0.51 -4.11 16.20
CA ASP A 91 -0.20 -5.49 16.55
C ASP A 91 -0.63 -6.46 15.42
N PRO A 92 -0.18 -7.73 15.49
CA PRO A 92 -0.56 -8.71 14.45
C PRO A 92 -2.08 -8.91 14.34
N PHE A 93 -2.82 -8.80 15.44
CA PHE A 93 -4.28 -8.93 15.41
C PHE A 93 -4.92 -7.78 14.63
N GLY A 94 -4.46 -6.55 14.84
CA GLY A 94 -4.93 -5.39 14.08
C GLY A 94 -4.64 -5.51 12.59
N LYS A 95 -3.46 -6.03 12.24
CA LYS A 95 -3.12 -6.27 10.83
C LYS A 95 -4.05 -7.29 10.19
N ARG A 96 -4.45 -8.33 10.93
CA ARG A 96 -5.43 -9.32 10.43
C ARG A 96 -6.81 -8.71 10.27
N ILE A 97 -7.22 -7.82 11.17
CA ILE A 97 -8.50 -7.11 11.02
C ILE A 97 -8.55 -6.34 9.70
N LEU A 98 -7.46 -5.66 9.35
CA LEU A 98 -7.34 -4.91 8.10
C LEU A 98 -6.96 -5.78 6.91
N ASP A 99 -6.62 -7.05 7.14
CA ASP A 99 -6.14 -7.98 6.11
C ASP A 99 -4.93 -7.43 5.36
N LEU A 100 -4.00 -6.81 6.08
CA LEU A 100 -2.74 -6.33 5.51
C LEU A 100 -1.76 -7.48 5.38
N GLN A 101 -1.18 -7.64 4.18
CA GLN A 101 -0.28 -8.76 3.89
C GLN A 101 1.17 -8.40 4.15
N HIS A 102 1.77 -7.55 3.32
CA HIS A 102 3.12 -7.04 3.59
C HIS A 102 3.01 -5.65 4.22
N VAL A 103 3.71 -5.43 5.33
CA VAL A 103 3.78 -4.14 6.00
C VAL A 103 5.25 -3.77 6.15
N LEU A 104 5.64 -2.67 5.51
CA LEU A 104 7.03 -2.19 5.50
C LEU A 104 7.10 -0.81 6.13
N GLN A 105 8.17 -0.56 6.86
CA GLN A 105 8.43 0.76 7.45
C GLN A 105 9.44 1.52 6.59
N ALA A 106 9.15 2.79 6.31
CA ALA A 106 10.02 3.65 5.53
C ALA A 106 9.76 5.11 5.86
N ARG A 107 10.81 5.90 5.97
CA ARG A 107 10.74 7.33 6.24
C ARG A 107 11.61 8.05 5.23
N GLY A 108 11.04 9.09 4.60
CA GLY A 108 11.73 9.87 3.59
C GLY A 108 11.82 9.17 2.24
N ALA A 109 12.13 9.96 1.21
CA ALA A 109 12.06 9.50 -0.18
C ALA A 109 12.97 8.29 -0.47
N ALA A 110 14.19 8.29 0.04
CA ALA A 110 15.14 7.19 -0.22
C ALA A 110 14.66 5.87 0.38
N GLN A 111 14.13 5.89 1.60
CA GLN A 111 13.60 4.69 2.24
C GLN A 111 12.31 4.23 1.60
N LEU A 112 11.45 5.15 1.16
CA LEU A 112 10.22 4.82 0.46
C LEU A 112 10.52 4.15 -0.89
N GLU A 113 11.52 4.64 -1.61
CA GLU A 113 11.95 3.99 -2.86
C GLU A 113 12.48 2.59 -2.58
N ALA A 114 13.33 2.42 -1.56
CA ALA A 114 13.84 1.11 -1.16
C ALA A 114 12.71 0.16 -0.74
N ALA A 115 11.71 0.67 -0.02
CA ALA A 115 10.54 -0.13 0.36
C ALA A 115 9.75 -0.59 -0.86
N GLY A 116 9.58 0.28 -1.87
CA GLY A 116 8.96 -0.10 -3.14
C GLY A 116 9.69 -1.24 -3.81
N THR A 117 11.01 -1.17 -3.87
CA THR A 117 11.84 -2.24 -4.44
C THR A 117 11.69 -3.55 -3.66
N ARG A 118 11.71 -3.49 -2.33
CA ARG A 118 11.54 -4.68 -1.48
C ARG A 118 10.15 -5.30 -1.65
N LEU A 119 9.12 -4.48 -1.71
CA LEU A 119 7.75 -4.96 -1.90
C LEU A 119 7.61 -5.64 -3.26
N ALA A 120 8.13 -5.03 -4.31
CA ALA A 120 8.08 -5.62 -5.66
C ALA A 120 8.72 -7.01 -5.67
N ARG A 121 9.89 -7.16 -5.04
CA ARG A 121 10.57 -8.46 -4.96
C ARG A 121 9.76 -9.49 -4.20
N ALA A 122 9.13 -9.09 -3.08
CA ALA A 122 8.28 -9.98 -2.31
C ALA A 122 7.07 -10.43 -3.13
N LEU A 123 6.42 -9.51 -3.84
CA LEU A 123 5.26 -9.85 -4.68
C LEU A 123 5.63 -10.76 -5.85
N MET A 124 6.76 -10.53 -6.48
CA MET A 124 7.22 -11.41 -7.57
C MET A 124 7.54 -12.82 -7.06
N THR A 125 8.10 -12.94 -5.87
CA THR A 125 8.34 -14.23 -5.22
C THR A 125 7.03 -14.94 -4.89
N ASP A 126 6.02 -14.22 -4.39
CA ASP A 126 4.72 -14.79 -4.04
C ASP A 126 3.99 -15.33 -5.28
N VAL A 127 4.10 -14.62 -6.41
CA VAL A 127 3.41 -14.98 -7.66
C VAL A 127 4.15 -16.07 -8.42
N MET A 128 5.48 -16.16 -8.27
CA MET A 128 6.33 -17.11 -8.99
C MET A 128 7.05 -18.03 -7.99
N PRO A 129 6.31 -18.89 -7.28
CA PRO A 129 6.94 -19.85 -6.38
C PRO A 129 7.80 -20.84 -7.17
N ASP A 130 8.83 -21.32 -6.55
CA ASP A 130 9.75 -22.29 -7.14
C ASP A 130 9.04 -23.55 -7.65
#